data_e3b65165d9ca038d2b53c6f9af2a7a2f
#
_entry.id   e3b65165d9ca038d2b53c6f9af2a7a2f
#
_cell.length_a   1.000
_cell.length_b   1.000
_cell.length_c   1.000
_cell.angle_alpha   90.00
_cell.angle_beta   90.00
_cell.angle_gamma   90.00
#
_symmetry.space_group_name_H-M   'P 1'
#
loop_
_entity.id
_entity.type
_entity.pdbx_description
1 polymer ?
#
loop_
_entity_poly.entity_id
_entity_poly.type
_entity_poly.pdbx_seq_one_letter_code
_entity_poly.pdbx_strand_id
1 'polypeptide(L)'
;MSVNPSDKGLLTPDNCVVLLIDHQPHMLMGVASIFRQVLLKNLLVLANAAKIFSVPVVLTAIESKEFKGELFPELLELFPDEKPIKRSSMNSWECPAFVAEVQKTGRRNLVIAAPWTEVCLTMPALQALTDGYFVYAVEDASGGLSPAGHHAALRRIEQAGAVSVTALQVLLEFQRDWARPEHCDDVIRTVKAHGAGFGPGSENTRTEMSKTDRSIATEVDLPRQI
;
A
#
# COMPACT_ATOMS: atom_id res chain seq x y z
N MET A 1 13.31 -14.86 -18.66
CA MET A 1 11.86 -15.11 -18.54
C MET A 1 11.16 -14.02 -19.36
N SER A 2 10.35 -14.37 -20.35
CA SER A 2 9.60 -13.37 -21.13
C SER A 2 8.49 -12.81 -20.24
N VAL A 3 8.56 -11.52 -19.93
CA VAL A 3 7.47 -10.80 -19.27
C VAL A 3 6.28 -10.82 -20.22
N ASN A 4 5.15 -11.35 -19.78
CA ASN A 4 3.93 -11.29 -20.56
C ASN A 4 3.57 -9.80 -20.81
N PRO A 5 3.43 -9.34 -22.05
CA PRO A 5 3.13 -7.93 -22.35
C PRO A 5 1.86 -7.40 -21.67
N SER A 6 0.90 -8.29 -21.32
CA SER A 6 -0.32 -7.93 -20.59
C SER A 6 -0.10 -7.60 -19.11
N ASP A 7 1.05 -7.98 -18.53
CA ASP A 7 1.36 -7.74 -17.12
C ASP A 7 2.27 -6.53 -16.90
N LYS A 8 2.58 -5.76 -17.96
CA LYS A 8 3.40 -4.56 -17.86
C LYS A 8 2.71 -3.52 -16.97
N GLY A 9 3.34 -3.26 -15.83
CA GLY A 9 2.91 -2.22 -14.90
C GLY A 9 1.90 -2.65 -13.86
N LEU A 10 1.24 -3.79 -13.98
CA LEU A 10 0.31 -4.29 -12.96
C LEU A 10 1.03 -5.13 -11.91
N LEU A 11 0.69 -4.87 -10.65
CA LEU A 11 1.17 -5.66 -9.52
C LEU A 11 0.38 -6.97 -9.40
N THR A 12 1.11 -8.04 -9.05
CA THR A 12 0.52 -9.33 -8.70
C THR A 12 1.18 -9.85 -7.43
N PRO A 13 0.51 -10.73 -6.68
CA PRO A 13 1.11 -11.33 -5.49
C PRO A 13 2.45 -12.04 -5.75
N ASP A 14 2.65 -12.50 -7.00
CA ASP A 14 3.84 -13.27 -7.39
C ASP A 14 4.99 -12.42 -7.91
N ASN A 15 4.77 -11.14 -8.24
CA ASN A 15 5.79 -10.32 -8.89
C ASN A 15 6.39 -9.23 -8.00
N CYS A 16 5.90 -9.03 -6.78
CA CYS A 16 6.31 -7.93 -5.91
C CYS A 16 6.65 -8.35 -4.48
N VAL A 17 7.29 -7.43 -3.76
CA VAL A 17 7.53 -7.46 -2.31
C VAL A 17 7.10 -6.12 -1.73
N VAL A 18 6.50 -6.13 -0.53
CA VAL A 18 6.08 -4.92 0.18
C VAL A 18 7.16 -4.54 1.19
N LEU A 19 7.64 -3.30 1.10
CA LEU A 19 8.64 -2.73 1.99
C LEU A 19 7.98 -1.68 2.89
N LEU A 20 7.88 -1.96 4.19
CA LEU A 20 7.31 -1.06 5.18
C LEU A 20 8.45 -0.46 6.02
N ILE A 21 8.80 0.78 5.70
CA ILE A 21 10.01 1.44 6.20
C ILE A 21 9.64 2.44 7.30
N ASP A 22 10.19 2.27 8.50
CA ASP A 22 10.16 3.22 9.62
C ASP A 22 8.74 3.62 10.09
N HIS A 23 7.78 2.74 9.99
CA HIS A 23 6.42 2.97 10.49
C HIS A 23 6.38 2.88 12.03
N GLN A 24 6.99 3.88 12.68
CA GLN A 24 7.14 4.02 14.12
C GLN A 24 6.33 5.22 14.62
N PRO A 25 5.76 5.20 15.84
CA PRO A 25 4.91 6.28 16.35
C PRO A 25 5.57 7.67 16.30
N HIS A 26 6.85 7.76 16.66
CA HIS A 26 7.56 9.05 16.64
C HIS A 26 7.78 9.60 15.21
N MET A 27 7.96 8.73 14.21
CA MET A 27 8.05 9.14 12.81
C MET A 27 6.71 9.71 12.31
N LEU A 28 5.60 9.07 12.70
CA LEU A 28 4.26 9.55 12.35
C LEU A 28 3.97 10.95 12.94
N MET A 29 4.52 11.27 14.12
CA MET A 29 4.32 12.58 14.71
C MET A 29 4.88 13.73 13.86
N GLY A 30 5.92 13.49 13.06
CA GLY A 30 6.48 14.45 12.13
C GLY A 30 5.66 14.63 10.84
N VAL A 31 4.74 13.72 10.54
CA VAL A 31 3.94 13.80 9.31
C VAL A 31 2.93 14.94 9.39
N ALA A 32 2.94 15.81 8.36
CA ALA A 32 2.04 16.94 8.20
C ALA A 32 1.41 17.03 6.80
N SER A 33 1.78 16.14 5.87
CA SER A 33 1.24 16.14 4.49
C SER A 33 -0.11 15.47 4.33
N ILE A 34 -0.46 14.60 5.26
CA ILE A 34 -1.71 13.84 5.30
C ILE A 34 -2.17 13.70 6.76
N PHE A 35 -3.47 13.55 7.00
CA PHE A 35 -3.96 13.23 8.33
C PHE A 35 -3.39 11.89 8.80
N ARG A 36 -2.74 11.88 9.98
CA ARG A 36 -2.02 10.72 10.52
C ARG A 36 -2.89 9.46 10.64
N GLN A 37 -4.18 9.62 10.99
CA GLN A 37 -5.12 8.50 11.05
C GLN A 37 -5.44 7.94 9.65
N VAL A 38 -5.47 8.78 8.61
CA VAL A 38 -5.68 8.34 7.23
C VAL A 38 -4.45 7.57 6.75
N LEU A 39 -3.24 8.10 7.01
CA LEU A 39 -2.01 7.39 6.69
C LEU A 39 -1.98 6.00 7.37
N LEU A 40 -2.28 5.92 8.66
CA LEU A 40 -2.29 4.64 9.39
C LEU A 40 -3.32 3.67 8.80
N LYS A 41 -4.51 4.14 8.46
CA LYS A 41 -5.53 3.29 7.82
C LYS A 41 -5.07 2.77 6.46
N ASN A 42 -4.50 3.61 5.63
CA ASN A 42 -3.98 3.20 4.32
C ASN A 42 -2.78 2.23 4.46
N LEU A 43 -1.91 2.48 5.43
CA LEU A 43 -0.85 1.53 5.78
C LEU A 43 -1.42 0.15 6.14
N LEU A 44 -2.51 0.10 6.93
CA LEU A 44 -3.17 -1.15 7.28
C LEU A 44 -3.88 -1.80 6.09
N VAL A 45 -4.41 -1.03 5.14
CA VAL A 45 -4.91 -1.58 3.86
C VAL A 45 -3.78 -2.28 3.11
N LEU A 46 -2.62 -1.62 2.96
CA LEU A 46 -1.46 -2.18 2.28
C LEU A 46 -0.91 -3.43 3.00
N ALA A 47 -0.78 -3.36 4.33
CA ALA A 47 -0.28 -4.46 5.13
C ALA A 47 -1.22 -5.69 5.07
N ASN A 48 -2.54 -5.48 5.17
CA ASN A 48 -3.52 -6.54 4.99
C ASN A 48 -3.52 -7.10 3.56
N ALA A 49 -3.32 -6.26 2.53
CA ALA A 49 -3.15 -6.74 1.17
C ALA A 49 -1.99 -7.74 1.07
N ALA A 50 -0.82 -7.40 1.62
CA ALA A 50 0.31 -8.31 1.65
C ALA A 50 0.00 -9.61 2.43
N LYS A 51 -0.68 -9.52 3.57
CA LYS A 51 -1.05 -10.68 4.40
C LYS A 51 -2.04 -11.61 3.68
N ILE A 52 -3.13 -11.05 3.14
CA ILE A 52 -4.20 -11.80 2.48
C ILE A 52 -3.64 -12.59 1.29
N PHE A 53 -2.80 -11.95 0.49
CA PHE A 53 -2.27 -12.53 -0.74
C PHE A 53 -0.89 -13.19 -0.58
N SER A 54 -0.40 -13.35 0.67
CA SER A 54 0.89 -13.97 0.98
C SER A 54 2.06 -13.34 0.23
N VAL A 55 2.01 -12.02 0.02
CA VAL A 55 3.11 -11.25 -0.58
C VAL A 55 4.23 -11.10 0.45
N PRO A 56 5.50 -11.35 0.09
CA PRO A 56 6.62 -11.12 1.00
C PRO A 56 6.65 -9.69 1.52
N VAL A 57 6.94 -9.53 2.82
CA VAL A 57 7.07 -8.24 3.47
C VAL A 57 8.45 -8.10 4.10
N VAL A 58 9.09 -6.94 3.93
CA VAL A 58 10.32 -6.60 4.64
C VAL A 58 10.06 -5.38 5.51
N LEU A 59 10.25 -5.54 6.81
CA LEU A 59 10.07 -4.50 7.81
C LEU A 59 11.42 -3.90 8.21
N THR A 60 11.50 -2.58 8.33
CA THR A 60 12.68 -1.94 8.91
C THR A 60 12.30 -0.80 9.84
N ALA A 61 13.12 -0.57 10.85
CA ALA A 61 12.95 0.48 11.83
C ALA A 61 14.25 1.27 12.01
N ILE A 62 14.14 2.60 12.08
CA ILE A 62 15.29 3.43 12.44
C ILE A 62 15.57 3.29 13.94
N GLU A 63 16.83 3.06 14.27
CA GLU A 63 17.30 2.98 15.67
C GLU A 63 18.62 3.73 15.80
N SER A 64 18.59 4.84 16.52
CA SER A 64 19.76 5.65 16.87
C SER A 64 19.65 6.14 18.32
N LYS A 65 20.55 7.01 18.73
CA LYS A 65 20.43 7.67 20.03
C LYS A 65 19.20 8.55 20.12
N GLU A 66 18.86 9.22 19.01
CA GLU A 66 17.78 10.21 18.90
C GLU A 66 16.45 9.56 18.52
N PHE A 67 16.49 8.48 17.76
CA PHE A 67 15.30 7.79 17.25
C PHE A 67 15.30 6.34 17.74
N LYS A 68 14.34 6.01 18.59
CA LYS A 68 14.12 4.66 19.13
C LYS A 68 12.64 4.38 19.22
N GLY A 69 12.27 3.15 19.03
CA GLY A 69 10.91 2.67 19.22
C GLY A 69 10.60 1.51 18.27
N GLU A 70 9.62 0.74 18.66
CA GLU A 70 9.11 -0.36 17.83
C GLU A 70 8.20 0.20 16.71
N LEU A 71 7.95 -0.62 15.72
CA LEU A 71 6.92 -0.35 14.71
C LEU A 71 5.53 -0.29 15.35
N PHE A 72 4.55 0.19 14.62
CA PHE A 72 3.16 0.17 15.09
C PHE A 72 2.75 -1.23 15.53
N PRO A 73 2.09 -1.36 16.71
CA PRO A 73 1.63 -2.66 17.21
C PRO A 73 0.80 -3.43 16.18
N GLU A 74 -0.04 -2.73 15.44
CA GLU A 74 -0.90 -3.31 14.41
C GLU A 74 -0.10 -3.99 13.28
N LEU A 75 1.07 -3.46 12.92
CA LEU A 75 1.96 -4.10 11.96
C LEU A 75 2.63 -5.35 12.54
N LEU A 76 3.07 -5.28 13.80
CA LEU A 76 3.70 -6.42 14.48
C LEU A 76 2.71 -7.56 14.71
N GLU A 77 1.44 -7.26 14.96
CA GLU A 77 0.36 -8.24 15.06
C GLU A 77 0.03 -8.92 13.71
N LEU A 78 0.09 -8.17 12.62
CA LEU A 78 -0.11 -8.73 11.27
C LEU A 78 1.05 -9.63 10.84
N PHE A 79 2.28 -9.30 11.26
CA PHE A 79 3.51 -10.00 10.84
C PHE A 79 4.34 -10.45 12.04
N PRO A 80 3.82 -11.35 12.89
CA PRO A 80 4.50 -11.75 14.14
C PRO A 80 5.82 -12.51 13.92
N ASP A 81 5.97 -13.12 12.76
CA ASP A 81 7.18 -13.88 12.40
C ASP A 81 8.25 -13.00 11.73
N GLU A 82 7.87 -11.80 11.26
CA GLU A 82 8.77 -10.87 10.59
C GLU A 82 9.49 -9.99 11.61
N LYS A 83 10.81 -10.08 11.64
CA LYS A 83 11.63 -9.26 12.55
C LYS A 83 12.05 -7.98 11.86
N PRO A 84 11.65 -6.80 12.37
CA PRO A 84 12.09 -5.53 11.80
C PRO A 84 13.61 -5.41 11.81
N ILE A 85 14.19 -5.04 10.65
CA ILE A 85 15.62 -4.80 10.54
C ILE A 85 15.92 -3.42 11.12
N LYS A 86 16.66 -3.41 12.23
CA LYS A 86 17.06 -2.19 12.92
C LYS A 86 18.30 -1.61 12.27
N ARG A 87 18.28 -0.31 11.97
CA ARG A 87 19.37 0.41 11.31
C ARG A 87 19.46 1.86 11.79
N SER A 88 20.64 2.47 11.64
CA SER A 88 20.84 3.90 11.93
C SER A 88 20.96 4.77 10.66
N SER A 89 21.17 4.15 9.49
CA SER A 89 21.21 4.88 8.21
C SER A 89 19.80 5.42 7.85
N MET A 90 19.73 6.67 7.39
CA MET A 90 18.46 7.24 6.90
C MET A 90 17.97 6.51 5.66
N ASN A 91 18.89 6.17 4.76
CA ASN A 91 18.62 5.38 3.58
C ASN A 91 18.66 3.88 3.92
N SER A 92 17.51 3.24 3.89
CA SER A 92 17.41 1.79 4.16
C SER A 92 18.17 0.95 3.12
N TRP A 93 18.34 1.46 1.88
CA TRP A 93 19.09 0.76 0.84
C TRP A 93 20.61 0.73 1.09
N GLU A 94 21.12 1.58 1.98
CA GLU A 94 22.50 1.53 2.46
C GLU A 94 22.73 0.54 3.62
N CYS A 95 21.66 -0.15 4.06
CA CYS A 95 21.75 -1.21 5.06
C CYS A 95 21.89 -2.57 4.35
N PRO A 96 23.07 -3.24 4.39
CA PRO A 96 23.26 -4.52 3.69
C PRO A 96 22.28 -5.62 4.12
N ALA A 97 21.89 -5.63 5.41
CA ALA A 97 20.92 -6.60 5.92
C ALA A 97 19.55 -6.40 5.29
N PHE A 98 19.09 -5.15 5.11
CA PHE A 98 17.83 -4.83 4.47
C PHE A 98 17.84 -5.25 3.00
N VAL A 99 18.88 -4.88 2.25
CA VAL A 99 19.02 -5.24 0.83
C VAL A 99 19.07 -6.76 0.66
N ALA A 100 19.77 -7.48 1.54
CA ALA A 100 19.84 -8.93 1.51
C ALA A 100 18.46 -9.59 1.72
N GLU A 101 17.62 -9.07 2.63
CA GLU A 101 16.26 -9.60 2.81
C GLU A 101 15.38 -9.32 1.58
N VAL A 102 15.48 -8.14 0.97
CA VAL A 102 14.79 -7.86 -0.29
C VAL A 102 15.23 -8.83 -1.39
N GLN A 103 16.53 -9.06 -1.55
CA GLN A 103 17.10 -9.98 -2.55
C GLN A 103 16.64 -11.42 -2.36
N LYS A 104 16.52 -11.90 -1.12
CA LYS A 104 16.03 -13.25 -0.81
C LYS A 104 14.62 -13.52 -1.34
N THR A 105 13.79 -12.49 -1.47
CA THR A 105 12.44 -12.63 -2.03
C THR A 105 12.46 -13.00 -3.52
N GLY A 106 13.53 -12.71 -4.22
CA GLY A 106 13.64 -12.88 -5.68
C GLY A 106 12.74 -11.94 -6.48
N ARG A 107 12.05 -11.00 -5.81
CA ARG A 107 11.09 -10.09 -6.44
C ARG A 107 11.81 -8.84 -6.95
N ARG A 108 11.34 -8.30 -8.07
CA ARG A 108 11.89 -7.09 -8.69
C ARG A 108 11.00 -5.86 -8.57
N ASN A 109 9.71 -6.04 -8.33
CA ASN A 109 8.79 -4.94 -8.08
C ASN A 109 8.74 -4.67 -6.58
N LEU A 110 9.15 -3.48 -6.19
CA LEU A 110 9.19 -3.02 -4.80
C LEU A 110 8.01 -2.09 -4.55
N VAL A 111 7.06 -2.53 -3.73
CA VAL A 111 5.95 -1.70 -3.25
C VAL A 111 6.39 -1.07 -1.94
N ILE A 112 6.67 0.23 -1.95
CA ILE A 112 7.32 0.91 -0.82
C ILE A 112 6.37 1.91 -0.18
N ALA A 113 6.22 1.83 1.14
CA ALA A 113 5.57 2.83 1.97
C ALA A 113 6.51 3.27 3.11
N ALA A 114 6.56 4.56 3.41
CA ALA A 114 7.38 5.12 4.47
C ALA A 114 6.86 6.47 4.96
N PRO A 115 6.80 6.75 6.26
CA PRO A 115 6.73 8.11 6.77
C PRO A 115 8.03 8.86 6.43
N TRP A 116 7.91 10.21 6.33
CA TRP A 116 8.95 11.10 5.83
C TRP A 116 9.36 10.77 4.39
N THR A 117 8.40 10.95 3.50
CA THR A 117 8.53 10.68 2.05
C THR A 117 9.82 11.23 1.46
N GLU A 118 10.26 12.42 1.92
CA GLU A 118 11.47 13.10 1.46
C GLU A 118 12.75 12.31 1.77
N VAL A 119 12.71 11.41 2.75
CA VAL A 119 13.89 10.68 3.27
C VAL A 119 13.69 9.18 3.11
N CYS A 120 12.83 8.59 3.95
CA CYS A 120 12.72 7.14 4.11
C CYS A 120 12.09 6.44 2.88
N LEU A 121 11.33 7.17 2.05
CA LEU A 121 10.84 6.67 0.77
C LEU A 121 11.81 7.04 -0.38
N THR A 122 12.17 8.33 -0.48
CA THR A 122 12.91 8.86 -1.65
C THR A 122 14.28 8.24 -1.79
N MET A 123 15.06 8.15 -0.71
CA MET A 123 16.45 7.67 -0.79
C MET A 123 16.54 6.22 -1.26
N PRO A 124 15.85 5.25 -0.61
CA PRO A 124 15.90 3.86 -1.08
C PRO A 124 15.25 3.67 -2.44
N ALA A 125 14.18 4.42 -2.78
CA ALA A 125 13.55 4.34 -4.08
C ALA A 125 14.52 4.68 -5.22
N LEU A 126 15.26 5.79 -5.10
CA LEU A 126 16.23 6.23 -6.11
C LEU A 126 17.35 5.22 -6.29
N GLN A 127 17.88 4.68 -5.19
CA GLN A 127 18.98 3.73 -5.25
C GLN A 127 18.53 2.37 -5.78
N ALA A 128 17.36 1.89 -5.36
CA ALA A 128 16.76 0.66 -5.89
C ALA A 128 16.50 0.74 -7.40
N LEU A 129 16.00 1.89 -7.90
CA LEU A 129 15.86 2.12 -9.34
C LEU A 129 17.19 2.01 -10.08
N THR A 130 18.27 2.57 -9.51
CA THR A 130 19.64 2.48 -10.07
C THR A 130 20.12 1.03 -10.11
N ASP A 131 19.77 0.22 -9.12
CA ASP A 131 20.09 -1.22 -9.06
C ASP A 131 19.16 -2.07 -9.94
N GLY A 132 18.29 -1.44 -10.71
CA GLY A 132 17.43 -2.07 -11.72
C GLY A 132 16.17 -2.72 -11.17
N TYR A 133 15.71 -2.33 -9.98
CA TYR A 133 14.38 -2.67 -9.49
C TYR A 133 13.32 -1.76 -10.08
N PHE A 134 12.07 -2.20 -10.06
CA PHE A 134 10.91 -1.37 -10.35
C PHE A 134 10.29 -0.91 -9.03
N VAL A 135 10.06 0.39 -8.87
CA VAL A 135 9.56 0.97 -7.63
C VAL A 135 8.14 1.46 -7.79
N TYR A 136 7.26 1.00 -6.92
CA TYR A 136 5.88 1.45 -6.75
C TYR A 136 5.78 2.13 -5.39
N ALA A 137 5.69 3.46 -5.41
CA ALA A 137 5.61 4.28 -4.21
C ALA A 137 4.15 4.42 -3.76
N VAL A 138 3.83 3.92 -2.57
CA VAL A 138 2.46 4.01 -2.04
C VAL A 138 2.28 5.37 -1.36
N GLU A 139 1.77 6.34 -2.13
CA GLU A 139 1.74 7.74 -1.71
C GLU A 139 0.85 7.99 -0.49
N ASP A 140 -0.31 7.36 -0.42
CA ASP A 140 -1.30 7.55 0.64
C ASP A 140 -1.01 6.74 1.93
N ALA A 141 -0.07 5.79 1.87
CA ALA A 141 0.52 5.10 3.03
C ALA A 141 1.90 5.67 3.39
N SER A 142 2.31 6.76 2.73
CA SER A 142 3.52 7.53 3.00
C SER A 142 3.15 8.96 3.38
N GLY A 143 4.02 9.66 4.09
CA GLY A 143 3.72 11.02 4.49
C GLY A 143 4.98 11.85 4.74
N GLY A 144 4.96 13.10 4.29
CA GLY A 144 6.06 14.05 4.41
C GLY A 144 5.90 15.02 5.57
N LEU A 145 6.96 15.76 5.87
CA LEU A 145 6.98 16.81 6.88
C LEU A 145 6.14 18.04 6.48
N SER A 146 5.79 18.14 5.20
CA SER A 146 4.87 19.13 4.66
C SER A 146 4.24 18.60 3.36
N PRO A 147 3.06 19.14 2.94
CA PRO A 147 2.49 18.79 1.63
C PRO A 147 3.44 19.11 0.47
N ALA A 148 4.14 20.25 0.53
CA ALA A 148 5.10 20.64 -0.51
C ALA A 148 6.30 19.67 -0.59
N GLY A 149 6.86 19.27 0.56
CA GLY A 149 7.96 18.30 0.65
C GLY A 149 7.55 16.93 0.12
N HIS A 150 6.39 16.43 0.55
CA HIS A 150 5.82 15.16 0.10
C HIS A 150 5.68 15.11 -1.43
N HIS A 151 5.01 16.10 -2.02
CA HIS A 151 4.82 16.15 -3.46
C HIS A 151 6.13 16.36 -4.24
N ALA A 152 7.09 17.13 -3.68
CA ALA A 152 8.40 17.29 -4.32
C ALA A 152 9.18 15.97 -4.33
N ALA A 153 9.10 15.21 -3.25
CA ALA A 153 9.72 13.90 -3.13
C ALA A 153 9.12 12.89 -4.12
N LEU A 154 7.78 12.80 -4.21
CA LEU A 154 7.09 11.92 -5.16
C LEU A 154 7.47 12.28 -6.60
N ARG A 155 7.38 13.56 -7.00
CA ARG A 155 7.79 13.98 -8.35
C ARG A 155 9.24 13.61 -8.66
N ARG A 156 10.15 13.71 -7.69
CA ARG A 156 11.56 13.36 -7.88
C ARG A 156 11.74 11.88 -8.19
N ILE A 157 11.08 10.98 -7.46
CA ILE A 157 11.20 9.54 -7.71
C ILE A 157 10.45 9.12 -8.97
N GLU A 158 9.31 9.75 -9.31
CA GLU A 158 8.60 9.53 -10.57
C GLU A 158 9.45 9.91 -11.79
N GLN A 159 10.13 11.05 -11.74
CA GLN A 159 11.07 11.46 -12.78
C GLN A 159 12.25 10.49 -12.92
N ALA A 160 12.62 9.77 -11.87
CA ALA A 160 13.63 8.74 -11.87
C ALA A 160 13.11 7.37 -12.35
N GLY A 161 11.78 7.23 -12.57
CA GLY A 161 11.16 6.01 -13.11
C GLY A 161 10.31 5.22 -12.11
N ALA A 162 10.06 5.73 -10.91
CA ALA A 162 9.08 5.13 -10.00
C ALA A 162 7.64 5.38 -10.47
N VAL A 163 6.71 4.55 -10.01
CA VAL A 163 5.27 4.69 -10.22
C VAL A 163 4.61 5.00 -8.89
N SER A 164 3.84 6.09 -8.81
CA SER A 164 2.99 6.35 -7.64
C SER A 164 1.72 5.52 -7.71
N VAL A 165 1.37 4.90 -6.60
CA VAL A 165 0.17 4.08 -6.42
C VAL A 165 -0.48 4.38 -5.06
N THR A 166 -1.71 3.93 -4.84
CA THR A 166 -2.37 3.98 -3.53
C THR A 166 -2.48 2.60 -2.91
N ALA A 167 -2.65 2.54 -1.60
CA ALA A 167 -2.82 1.28 -0.88
C ALA A 167 -4.03 0.48 -1.38
N LEU A 168 -5.14 1.17 -1.65
CA LEU A 168 -6.34 0.54 -2.21
C LEU A 168 -6.10 0.01 -3.63
N GLN A 169 -5.36 0.75 -4.46
CA GLN A 169 -4.99 0.30 -5.80
C GLN A 169 -4.19 -1.00 -5.74
N VAL A 170 -3.18 -1.08 -4.88
CA VAL A 170 -2.38 -2.31 -4.68
C VAL A 170 -3.25 -3.48 -4.24
N LEU A 171 -4.14 -3.29 -3.25
CA LEU A 171 -5.06 -4.32 -2.78
C LEU A 171 -5.94 -4.85 -3.92
N LEU A 172 -6.49 -3.96 -4.75
CA LEU A 172 -7.40 -4.34 -5.83
C LEU A 172 -6.66 -4.89 -7.06
N GLU A 173 -5.41 -4.50 -7.29
CA GLU A 173 -4.55 -5.16 -8.27
C GLU A 173 -4.23 -6.61 -7.89
N PHE A 174 -4.11 -6.92 -6.60
CA PHE A 174 -3.94 -8.30 -6.13
C PHE A 174 -5.23 -9.12 -6.26
N GLN A 175 -6.39 -8.56 -5.91
CA GLN A 175 -7.69 -9.23 -6.08
C GLN A 175 -8.02 -9.45 -7.55
N ARG A 176 -7.78 -8.47 -8.40
CA ARG A 176 -7.93 -8.47 -9.85
C ARG A 176 -9.34 -8.74 -10.38
N ASP A 177 -10.08 -9.64 -9.78
CA ASP A 177 -11.39 -10.09 -10.25
C ASP A 177 -12.28 -10.49 -9.06
N TRP A 178 -13.44 -9.90 -8.98
CA TRP A 178 -14.43 -10.22 -7.93
C TRP A 178 -15.05 -11.62 -8.08
N ALA A 179 -14.90 -12.25 -9.24
CA ALA A 179 -15.30 -13.64 -9.46
C ALA A 179 -14.33 -14.65 -8.81
N ARG A 180 -13.18 -14.21 -8.30
CA ARG A 180 -12.24 -15.02 -7.52
C ARG A 180 -12.66 -15.00 -6.05
N PRO A 181 -13.24 -16.10 -5.53
CA PRO A 181 -13.84 -16.11 -4.18
C PRO A 181 -12.80 -16.19 -3.05
N GLU A 182 -11.57 -16.67 -3.32
CA GLU A 182 -10.60 -17.13 -2.32
C GLU A 182 -10.26 -16.04 -1.28
N HIS A 183 -10.18 -14.76 -1.71
CA HIS A 183 -9.80 -13.63 -0.85
C HIS A 183 -10.86 -12.53 -0.78
N CYS A 184 -11.99 -12.69 -1.49
CA CYS A 184 -13.00 -11.65 -1.67
C CYS A 184 -13.52 -11.11 -0.33
N ASP A 185 -13.87 -11.98 0.62
CA ASP A 185 -14.40 -11.58 1.93
C ASP A 185 -13.35 -10.83 2.77
N ASP A 186 -12.10 -11.24 2.72
CA ASP A 186 -11.01 -10.59 3.45
C ASP A 186 -10.69 -9.22 2.85
N VAL A 187 -10.70 -9.10 1.53
CA VAL A 187 -10.55 -7.81 0.82
C VAL A 187 -11.69 -6.86 1.20
N ILE A 188 -12.95 -7.31 1.14
CA ILE A 188 -14.11 -6.49 1.52
C ILE A 188 -14.02 -6.08 2.99
N ARG A 189 -13.63 -6.99 3.89
CA ARG A 189 -13.45 -6.70 5.32
C ARG A 189 -12.37 -5.64 5.54
N THR A 190 -11.24 -5.75 4.85
CA THR A 190 -10.13 -4.78 4.91
C THR A 190 -10.57 -3.40 4.45
N VAL A 191 -11.27 -3.32 3.31
CA VAL A 191 -11.77 -2.04 2.78
C VAL A 191 -12.80 -1.42 3.73
N LYS A 192 -13.70 -2.21 4.32
CA LYS A 192 -14.69 -1.72 5.31
C LYS A 192 -14.02 -1.21 6.60
N ALA A 193 -12.98 -1.88 7.08
CA ALA A 193 -12.29 -1.52 8.31
C ALA A 193 -11.41 -0.28 8.17
N HIS A 194 -10.74 -0.14 7.05
CA HIS A 194 -9.66 0.82 6.86
C HIS A 194 -9.84 1.76 5.66
N GLY A 195 -10.62 1.38 4.65
CA GLY A 195 -10.81 2.19 3.44
C GLY A 195 -11.69 3.41 3.69
N ALA A 196 -11.18 4.60 3.35
CA ALA A 196 -11.82 5.88 3.65
C ALA A 196 -13.18 6.12 2.95
N GLY A 197 -13.51 5.34 1.91
CA GLY A 197 -14.75 5.50 1.13
C GLY A 197 -15.82 4.44 1.40
N PHE A 198 -15.52 3.40 2.17
CA PHE A 198 -16.41 2.28 2.47
C PHE A 198 -16.82 2.26 3.96
N GLY A 199 -17.28 3.40 4.47
CA GLY A 199 -17.83 3.48 5.82
C GLY A 199 -19.21 2.80 5.97
N PRO A 200 -19.86 2.90 7.15
CA PRO A 200 -21.16 2.27 7.45
C PRO A 200 -22.29 2.57 6.45
N GLY A 201 -22.10 3.55 5.54
CA GLY A 201 -23.05 3.82 4.45
C GLY A 201 -23.09 2.78 3.33
N SER A 202 -22.10 1.88 3.23
CA SER A 202 -22.07 0.88 2.15
C SER A 202 -23.11 -0.25 2.32
N GLU A 203 -23.60 -0.49 3.52
CA GLU A 203 -24.72 -1.43 3.76
C GLU A 203 -26.06 -0.84 3.31
N ASN A 204 -26.23 0.48 3.48
CA ASN A 204 -27.41 1.19 2.98
C ASN A 204 -27.44 1.26 1.45
N THR A 205 -26.29 1.41 0.80
CA THR A 205 -26.20 1.48 -0.68
C THR A 205 -26.64 0.16 -1.34
N ARG A 206 -26.30 -0.99 -0.75
CA ARG A 206 -26.75 -2.30 -1.27
C ARG A 206 -28.27 -2.49 -1.13
N THR A 207 -28.85 -1.97 -0.06
CA THR A 207 -30.31 -1.98 0.18
C THR A 207 -31.04 -0.99 -0.72
N GLU A 208 -30.45 0.16 -1.01
CA GLU A 208 -31.01 1.18 -1.89
C GLU A 208 -30.92 0.79 -3.37
N MET A 209 -29.80 0.24 -3.84
CA MET A 209 -29.68 -0.29 -5.21
C MET A 209 -30.66 -1.43 -5.48
N SER A 210 -30.89 -2.33 -4.49
CA SER A 210 -31.89 -3.39 -4.65
C SER A 210 -33.34 -2.87 -4.67
N LYS A 211 -33.61 -1.70 -4.12
CA LYS A 211 -34.92 -1.02 -4.20
C LYS A 211 -35.10 -0.30 -5.52
N THR A 212 -34.03 0.31 -6.05
CA THR A 212 -34.05 1.04 -7.33
C THR A 212 -34.22 0.07 -8.51
N ASP A 213 -33.55 -1.09 -8.50
CA ASP A 213 -33.75 -2.13 -9.50
C ASP A 213 -35.17 -2.70 -9.53
N ARG A 214 -35.84 -2.77 -8.36
CA ARG A 214 -37.24 -3.20 -8.30
C ARG A 214 -38.22 -2.14 -8.81
N SER A 215 -37.90 -0.85 -8.64
CA SER A 215 -38.75 0.25 -9.13
C SER A 215 -38.66 0.41 -10.66
N ILE A 216 -37.49 0.18 -11.24
CA ILE A 216 -37.30 0.23 -12.69
C ILE A 216 -37.99 -0.94 -13.39
N ALA A 217 -38.05 -2.12 -12.76
CA ALA A 217 -38.73 -3.29 -13.29
C ALA A 217 -40.27 -3.21 -13.29
N THR A 218 -40.83 -2.29 -12.50
CA THR A 218 -42.31 -2.10 -12.40
C THR A 218 -42.82 -0.96 -13.29
N GLU A 219 -41.97 -0.16 -13.93
CA GLU A 219 -42.39 0.98 -14.76
C GLU A 219 -42.35 0.74 -16.29
N VAL A 220 -42.08 -0.49 -16.73
CA VAL A 220 -42.16 -0.86 -18.15
C VAL A 220 -43.46 -1.64 -18.41
N ASP A 221 -44.60 -1.00 -18.19
CA ASP A 221 -45.87 -1.44 -18.74
C ASP A 221 -46.20 -0.54 -19.95
N LEU A 222 -45.81 -1.01 -21.14
CA LEU A 222 -46.13 -0.34 -22.41
C LEU A 222 -47.62 -0.54 -22.73
N PRO A 223 -48.38 0.52 -23.04
CA PRO A 223 -49.75 0.36 -23.48
C PRO A 223 -49.80 -0.32 -24.85
N ARG A 224 -50.55 -1.42 -24.94
CA ARG A 224 -50.92 -2.06 -26.20
C ARG A 224 -51.78 -1.07 -27.00
N GLN A 225 -51.28 -0.65 -28.15
CA GLN A 225 -52.12 0.06 -29.13
C GLN A 225 -53.06 -0.96 -29.83
N ILE A 226 -54.33 -0.57 -29.84
CA ILE A 226 -55.39 -1.16 -30.64
C ILE A 226 -55.27 -0.69 -32.09
#